data_49d71bd2423f1861f2b253d2b8148c4a
#
_entry.id   49d71bd2423f1861f2b253d2b8148c4a
#
_cell.length_a   1.000
_cell.length_b   1.000
_cell.length_c   1.000
_cell.angle_alpha   90.00
_cell.angle_beta   90.00
_cell.angle_gamma   90.00
#
_symmetry.space_group_name_H-M   'P 1'
#
loop_
_entity.id
_entity.type
_entity.pdbx_description
1 polymer ?
#
loop_
_entity_poly.entity_id
_entity_poly.type
_entity_poly.pdbx_seq_one_letter_code
_entity_poly.pdbx_strand_id
1 'polypeptide(L)'
;MKETWAFQKTALEGHEEELPQQFQMAFMQGIHQAHKEILQELRLTLLKIVRVRFPNVVRLAKKQTAGIEEVAILRDLIVKMSIAETSEEAVVYLLEVDEDEDEED
;
A
#
# COMPACT_ATOMS: atom_id res chain seq x y z
N MET A 1 -5.12 -28.67 24.42
CA MET A 1 -4.74 -27.63 23.48
C MET A 1 -5.81 -27.30 22.46
N LYS A 2 -6.37 -28.31 21.82
CA LYS A 2 -7.44 -28.08 20.84
C LYS A 2 -8.65 -27.41 21.46
N GLU A 3 -9.00 -27.82 22.66
CA GLU A 3 -10.15 -27.26 23.34
C GLU A 3 -9.95 -25.79 23.66
N THR A 4 -8.75 -25.43 24.11
CA THR A 4 -8.42 -24.06 24.42
C THR A 4 -8.50 -23.19 23.18
N TRP A 5 -7.99 -23.70 22.07
CA TRP A 5 -8.02 -22.98 20.83
C TRP A 5 -9.44 -22.74 20.35
N ALA A 6 -10.29 -23.76 20.43
CA ALA A 6 -11.68 -23.62 20.02
C ALA A 6 -12.42 -22.65 20.93
N PHE A 7 -12.12 -22.69 22.21
CA PHE A 7 -12.74 -21.78 23.17
C PHE A 7 -12.39 -20.32 22.85
N GLN A 8 -11.13 -20.05 22.54
CA GLN A 8 -10.72 -18.72 22.19
C GLN A 8 -11.41 -18.21 20.92
N LYS A 9 -11.54 -19.07 19.97
CA LYS A 9 -12.22 -18.71 18.72
C LYS A 9 -13.67 -18.32 18.97
N THR A 10 -14.34 -19.11 19.78
CA THR A 10 -15.73 -18.84 20.11
C THR A 10 -15.88 -17.52 20.85
N ALA A 11 -14.97 -17.27 21.78
CA ALA A 11 -15.00 -16.03 22.55
C ALA A 11 -14.81 -14.80 21.65
N LEU A 12 -13.91 -14.91 20.70
CA LEU A 12 -13.68 -13.82 19.76
C LEU A 12 -14.90 -13.54 18.90
N GLU A 13 -15.54 -14.59 18.43
CA GLU A 13 -16.73 -14.46 17.61
C GLU A 13 -17.86 -13.81 18.39
N GLY A 14 -18.07 -14.24 19.61
CA GLY A 14 -19.09 -13.65 20.46
C GLY A 14 -18.79 -12.20 20.74
N HIS A 15 -17.52 -11.88 20.92
CA HIS A 15 -17.11 -10.51 21.19
C HIS A 15 -17.44 -9.59 20.02
N GLU A 16 -17.19 -10.04 18.82
CA GLU A 16 -17.48 -9.25 17.63
C GLU A 16 -18.96 -8.93 17.49
N GLU A 17 -19.81 -9.89 17.82
CA GLU A 17 -21.24 -9.68 17.70
C GLU A 17 -21.78 -8.68 18.71
N GLU A 18 -21.11 -8.57 19.84
CA GLU A 18 -21.57 -7.68 20.92
C GLU A 18 -21.01 -6.27 20.84
N LEU A 19 -20.08 -6.02 19.93
CA LEU A 19 -19.48 -4.70 19.82
C LEU A 19 -20.50 -3.65 19.38
N PRO A 20 -20.57 -2.50 20.07
CA PRO A 20 -21.46 -1.42 19.64
C PRO A 20 -21.02 -0.83 18.32
N GLN A 21 -21.95 -0.24 17.61
CA GLN A 21 -21.65 0.39 16.32
C GLN A 21 -20.59 1.46 16.43
N GLN A 22 -20.64 2.25 17.49
CA GLN A 22 -19.64 3.30 17.70
C GLN A 22 -18.23 2.72 17.74
N PHE A 23 -18.08 1.61 18.42
CA PHE A 23 -16.79 0.95 18.53
C PHE A 23 -16.34 0.41 17.17
N GLN A 24 -17.29 -0.15 16.41
CA GLN A 24 -16.97 -0.67 15.09
C GLN A 24 -16.51 0.45 14.16
N MET A 25 -17.16 1.59 14.22
CA MET A 25 -16.75 2.73 13.40
C MET A 25 -15.38 3.23 13.78
N ALA A 26 -15.09 3.30 15.08
CA ALA A 26 -13.77 3.73 15.52
C ALA A 26 -12.70 2.75 15.07
N PHE A 27 -13.00 1.45 15.14
CA PHE A 27 -12.07 0.42 14.68
C PHE A 27 -11.80 0.53 13.19
N MET A 28 -12.85 0.73 12.39
CA MET A 28 -12.71 0.90 10.96
C MET A 28 -11.90 2.15 10.61
N GLN A 29 -12.12 3.24 11.32
CA GLN A 29 -11.35 4.45 11.11
C GLN A 29 -9.88 4.24 11.44
N GLY A 30 -9.59 3.48 12.49
CA GLY A 30 -8.23 3.16 12.84
C GLY A 30 -7.53 2.37 11.75
N ILE A 31 -8.22 1.39 11.19
CA ILE A 31 -7.67 0.59 10.10
C ILE A 31 -7.42 1.47 8.87
N HIS A 32 -8.36 2.33 8.57
CA HIS A 32 -8.25 3.24 7.43
C HIS A 32 -7.07 4.18 7.59
N GLN A 33 -6.89 4.71 8.79
CA GLN A 33 -5.78 5.60 9.09
C GLN A 33 -4.43 4.88 8.96
N ALA A 34 -4.35 3.66 9.46
CA ALA A 34 -3.14 2.85 9.35
C ALA A 34 -2.81 2.56 7.89
N HIS A 35 -3.84 2.30 7.08
CA HIS A 35 -3.64 2.06 5.67
C HIS A 35 -3.05 3.28 4.97
N LYS A 36 -3.57 4.47 5.29
CA LYS A 36 -3.05 5.72 4.73
C LYS A 36 -1.60 5.95 5.12
N GLU A 37 -1.26 5.66 6.36
CA GLU A 37 0.10 5.82 6.84
C GLU A 37 1.07 4.90 6.10
N ILE A 38 0.66 3.67 5.88
CA ILE A 38 1.47 2.71 5.14
C ILE A 38 1.71 3.20 3.71
N LEU A 39 0.64 3.65 3.05
CA LEU A 39 0.77 4.18 1.70
C LEU A 39 1.73 5.35 1.65
N GLN A 40 1.63 6.25 2.62
CA GLN A 40 2.48 7.42 2.67
C GLN A 40 3.94 7.04 2.86
N GLU A 41 4.20 6.09 3.76
CA GLU A 41 5.55 5.60 3.98
C GLU A 41 6.14 4.96 2.73
N LEU A 42 5.34 4.17 2.05
CA LEU A 42 5.80 3.52 0.83
C LEU A 42 6.10 4.53 -0.27
N ARG A 43 5.26 5.56 -0.39
CA ARG A 43 5.51 6.62 -1.35
C ARG A 43 6.81 7.34 -1.04
N LEU A 44 7.05 7.66 0.22
CA LEU A 44 8.28 8.33 0.61
C LEU A 44 9.51 7.46 0.36
N THR A 45 9.40 6.18 0.66
CA THR A 45 10.49 5.24 0.41
C THR A 45 10.81 5.18 -1.08
N LEU A 46 9.77 5.07 -1.91
CA LEU A 46 9.95 5.02 -3.35
C LEU A 46 10.60 6.29 -3.87
N LEU A 47 10.14 7.44 -3.38
CA LEU A 47 10.71 8.72 -3.80
C LEU A 47 12.16 8.88 -3.38
N LYS A 48 12.53 8.35 -2.23
CA LYS A 48 13.92 8.36 -1.79
C LYS A 48 14.81 7.55 -2.74
N ILE A 49 14.33 6.38 -3.12
CA ILE A 49 15.07 5.52 -4.04
C ILE A 49 15.24 6.24 -5.39
N VAL A 50 14.17 6.81 -5.90
CA VAL A 50 14.22 7.52 -7.18
C VAL A 50 15.15 8.72 -7.10
N ARG A 51 15.09 9.45 -5.99
CA ARG A 51 15.93 10.64 -5.83
C ARG A 51 17.40 10.28 -5.84
N VAL A 52 17.76 9.18 -5.24
CA VAL A 52 19.15 8.74 -5.18
C VAL A 52 19.61 8.19 -6.52
N ARG A 53 18.79 7.36 -7.15
CA ARG A 53 19.18 6.66 -8.37
C ARG A 53 18.86 7.43 -9.65
N PHE A 54 17.69 8.06 -9.67
CA PHE A 54 17.20 8.74 -10.88
C PHE A 54 16.59 10.09 -10.52
N PRO A 55 17.41 11.07 -10.12
CA PRO A 55 16.87 12.36 -9.65
C PRO A 55 16.03 13.08 -10.68
N ASN A 56 16.28 12.86 -11.96
CA ASN A 56 15.50 13.49 -13.01
C ASN A 56 14.10 12.89 -13.19
N VAL A 57 13.81 11.79 -12.52
CA VAL A 57 12.53 11.10 -12.63
C VAL A 57 11.63 11.37 -11.41
N VAL A 58 12.12 12.12 -10.42
CA VAL A 58 11.39 12.36 -9.17
C VAL A 58 10.01 12.98 -9.41
N ARG A 59 9.92 13.94 -10.29
CA ARG A 59 8.64 14.61 -10.57
C ARG A 59 7.60 13.63 -11.12
N LEU A 60 8.03 12.81 -12.06
CA LEU A 60 7.14 11.81 -12.63
C LEU A 60 6.74 10.80 -11.57
N ALA A 61 7.68 10.37 -10.74
CA ALA A 61 7.40 9.43 -9.67
C ALA A 61 6.37 10.00 -8.70
N LYS A 62 6.50 11.25 -8.33
CA LYS A 62 5.53 11.90 -7.45
C LYS A 62 4.14 11.89 -8.06
N LYS A 63 4.07 12.25 -9.33
CA LYS A 63 2.79 12.32 -10.03
C LYS A 63 2.14 10.96 -10.14
N GLN A 64 2.91 9.96 -10.54
CA GLN A 64 2.37 8.62 -10.76
C GLN A 64 1.97 7.92 -9.47
N THR A 65 2.70 8.17 -8.38
CA THR A 65 2.40 7.49 -7.11
C THR A 65 1.34 8.20 -6.29
N ALA A 66 1.05 9.45 -6.58
CA ALA A 66 0.07 10.22 -5.80
C ALA A 66 -1.31 9.58 -5.82
N GLY A 67 -1.68 8.95 -6.92
CA GLY A 67 -2.99 8.32 -7.05
C GLY A 67 -3.03 6.86 -6.71
N ILE A 68 -1.92 6.26 -6.33
CA ILE A 68 -1.89 4.84 -6.02
C ILE A 68 -2.38 4.62 -4.59
N GLU A 69 -3.41 3.82 -4.45
CA GLU A 69 -3.99 3.51 -3.15
C GLU A 69 -3.81 2.06 -2.75
N GLU A 70 -3.10 1.28 -3.55
CA GLU A 70 -2.84 -0.12 -3.25
C GLU A 70 -1.39 -0.34 -2.82
N VAL A 71 -1.24 -0.94 -1.66
CA VAL A 71 0.07 -1.21 -1.08
C VAL A 71 0.89 -2.11 -2.01
N ALA A 72 0.25 -3.12 -2.60
CA ALA A 72 0.95 -4.06 -3.46
C ALA A 72 1.59 -3.37 -4.66
N ILE A 73 0.89 -2.40 -5.25
CA ILE A 73 1.41 -1.68 -6.41
C ILE A 73 2.62 -0.84 -6.02
N LEU A 74 2.54 -0.15 -4.88
CA LEU A 74 3.67 0.66 -4.40
C LEU A 74 4.88 -0.20 -4.09
N ARG A 75 4.67 -1.35 -3.47
CA ARG A 75 5.78 -2.27 -3.18
C ARG A 75 6.43 -2.76 -4.45
N ASP A 76 5.61 -3.09 -5.44
CA ASP A 76 6.12 -3.55 -6.72
C ASP A 76 6.95 -2.47 -7.39
N LEU A 77 6.49 -1.23 -7.35
CA LEU A 77 7.24 -0.12 -7.91
C LEU A 77 8.56 0.11 -7.17
N ILE A 78 8.57 -0.05 -5.87
CA ILE A 78 9.79 0.08 -5.09
C ILE A 78 10.83 -0.93 -5.58
N VAL A 79 10.41 -2.17 -5.78
CA VAL A 79 11.31 -3.21 -6.29
C VAL A 79 11.79 -2.84 -7.69
N LYS A 80 10.88 -2.41 -8.55
CA LYS A 80 11.22 -2.04 -9.92
C LYS A 80 12.20 -0.87 -9.97
N MET A 81 11.97 0.14 -9.14
CA MET A 81 12.90 1.27 -9.07
C MET A 81 14.25 0.85 -8.53
N SER A 82 14.29 -0.15 -7.67
CA SER A 82 15.55 -0.65 -7.11
C SER A 82 16.36 -1.43 -8.14
N ILE A 83 15.72 -2.10 -9.06
CA ILE A 83 16.42 -2.93 -10.05
C ILE A 83 16.58 -2.26 -11.42
N ALA A 84 15.88 -1.16 -11.67
CA ALA A 84 16.01 -0.45 -12.94
C ALA A 84 17.46 0.00 -13.13
N GLU A 85 17.99 -0.22 -14.31
CA GLU A 85 19.38 0.13 -14.60
C GLU A 85 19.52 1.53 -15.14
N THR A 86 18.49 2.05 -15.80
CA THR A 86 18.52 3.38 -16.38
C THR A 86 17.30 4.17 -15.98
N SER A 87 17.40 5.50 -16.11
CA SER A 87 16.25 6.34 -15.83
C SER A 87 15.13 6.10 -16.83
N GLU A 88 15.47 5.68 -18.05
CA GLU A 88 14.48 5.36 -19.05
C GLU A 88 13.64 4.14 -18.64
N GLU A 89 14.29 3.12 -18.08
CA GLU A 89 13.55 1.99 -17.54
C GLU A 89 12.66 2.40 -16.39
N ALA A 90 13.15 3.27 -15.54
CA ALA A 90 12.36 3.77 -14.42
C ALA A 90 11.11 4.46 -14.91
N VAL A 91 11.23 5.28 -15.96
CA VAL A 91 10.09 5.95 -16.57
C VAL A 91 9.08 4.94 -17.09
N VAL A 92 9.54 3.91 -17.77
CA VAL A 92 8.66 2.88 -18.31
C VAL A 92 7.88 2.20 -17.20
N TYR A 93 8.55 1.82 -16.11
CA TYR A 93 7.87 1.18 -15.00
C TYR A 93 6.81 2.09 -14.38
N LEU A 94 7.11 3.37 -14.26
CA LEU A 94 6.15 4.32 -13.70
C LEU A 94 4.93 4.51 -14.60
N LEU A 95 5.15 4.52 -15.90
CA LEU A 95 4.06 4.69 -16.85
C LEU A 95 3.20 3.44 -16.98
N GLU A 96 3.76 2.27 -16.71
CA GLU A 96 3.01 1.02 -16.75
C GLU A 96 1.86 0.99 -15.74
N VAL A 97 1.96 1.75 -14.67
CA VAL A 97 0.90 1.82 -13.68
C VAL A 97 -0.40 2.31 -14.31
N ASP A 98 -0.29 3.35 -15.14
CA ASP A 98 -1.47 3.88 -15.84
C ASP A 98 -2.01 2.90 -16.86
N GLU A 99 -1.11 2.21 -17.57
CA GLU A 99 -1.51 1.24 -18.57
C GLU A 99 -2.28 0.08 -17.94
N ASP A 100 -1.84 -0.37 -16.79
CA ASP A 100 -2.52 -1.44 -16.07
C ASP A 100 -3.93 -1.04 -15.69
N GLU A 101 -4.12 0.22 -15.28
CA GLU A 101 -5.44 0.73 -14.96
C GLU A 101 -6.34 0.75 -16.19
N ASP A 102 -5.79 1.16 -17.31
CA ASP A 102 -6.54 1.20 -18.54
C ASP A 102 -6.99 -0.18 -18.98
N GLU A 103 -6.17 -1.17 -18.79
CA GLU A 103 -6.51 -2.54 -19.16
C GLU A 103 -7.67 -3.08 -18.36
N GLU A 104 -7.77 -2.70 -17.10
CA GLU A 104 -8.85 -3.17 -16.25
C GLU A 104 -10.19 -2.56 -16.64
N ASP A 105 -10.16 -1.40 -17.18
CA ASP A 105 -11.35 -0.73 -17.66
C ASP A 105 -11.85 -1.32 -18.97
#